data_27ee7739637ac5a245128bb158f8b7ef
#
_entry.id   27ee7739637ac5a245128bb158f8b7ef
#
_cell.length_a   1.000
_cell.length_b   1.000
_cell.length_c   1.000
_cell.angle_alpha   90.00
_cell.angle_beta   90.00
_cell.angle_gamma   90.00
#
_symmetry.space_group_name_H-M   'P 1'
#
loop_
_entity.id
_entity.type
_entity.pdbx_description
1 polymer ?
#
loop_
_entity_poly.entity_id
_entity_poly.type
_entity_poly.pdbx_seq_one_letter_code
_entity_poly.pdbx_strand_id
1 'polypeptide(L)'
;MKHSRIFKAWGQILLGRRPALSIEITNKCPLSCPGCYAYQPNHVSGNPLESLSEYRGDELVERVLALLDAKRPQGLFLVGGEPLVRIRELHKLLPEVSRRGIETEVVTSGVVQIPSEWMRLKGLVVVVSIDGLQPEHDRRRAPATYERILKNIEGCRVHIHCTITSHMAKDSSSIDQFLSFWSARREVKGIRVSLYTPQVGESSSEILNPEQRASVVSELSRIGTAFEKLRLSDDMITAYMNPPENPGQCIFARVTECISTDLETLVLPCQLGGEPDCSQCGCVAAVGMQAVGLFRLPGGIPVGTVFHLSNWTGSLVRKARLQFSQNGNFNPRKNSCRSRDKTLGSSN
;
A
#
# COMPACT_ATOMS: atom_id res chain seq x y z
N MET A 1 5.73 4.74 17.60
CA MET A 1 5.81 3.26 17.35
C MET A 1 6.50 2.60 18.53
N LYS A 2 6.03 1.45 19.04
CA LYS A 2 6.70 0.79 20.18
C LYS A 2 8.05 0.25 19.69
N HIS A 3 9.13 0.48 20.43
CA HIS A 3 10.50 0.04 20.10
C HIS A 3 10.57 -1.45 19.70
N SER A 4 9.84 -2.31 20.41
CA SER A 4 9.78 -3.75 20.12
C SER A 4 9.33 -4.09 18.70
N ARG A 5 8.48 -3.27 18.07
CA ARG A 5 8.01 -3.50 16.69
C ARG A 5 9.10 -3.15 15.67
N ILE A 6 9.87 -2.11 15.93
CA ILE A 6 11.00 -1.73 15.06
C ILE A 6 12.02 -2.87 15.02
N PHE A 7 12.42 -3.41 16.18
CA PHE A 7 13.35 -4.54 16.24
C PHE A 7 12.80 -5.79 15.55
N LYS A 8 11.49 -6.08 15.71
CA LYS A 8 10.85 -7.20 15.03
C LYS A 8 10.86 -7.02 13.49
N ALA A 9 10.54 -5.79 13.00
CA ALA A 9 10.60 -5.48 11.57
C ALA A 9 12.03 -5.66 11.04
N TRP A 10 13.00 -5.19 11.80
CA TRP A 10 14.40 -5.31 11.42
C TRP A 10 14.85 -6.77 11.33
N GLY A 11 14.50 -7.59 12.33
CA GLY A 11 14.75 -9.04 12.30
C GLY A 11 14.13 -9.72 11.07
N GLN A 12 12.92 -9.31 10.66
CA GLN A 12 12.30 -9.84 9.45
C GLN A 12 13.07 -9.44 8.18
N ILE A 13 13.53 -8.19 8.08
CA ILE A 13 14.32 -7.71 6.96
C ILE A 13 15.63 -8.48 6.83
N LEU A 14 16.37 -8.68 7.94
CA LEU A 14 17.60 -9.47 7.98
C LEU A 14 17.38 -10.94 7.57
N LEU A 15 16.22 -11.49 7.88
CA LEU A 15 15.80 -12.83 7.46
C LEU A 15 15.28 -12.87 6.00
N GLY A 16 15.36 -11.77 5.25
CA GLY A 16 14.91 -11.69 3.87
C GLY A 16 13.38 -11.64 3.72
N ARG A 17 12.63 -11.31 4.79
CA ARG A 17 11.17 -11.15 4.76
C ARG A 17 10.82 -9.67 4.65
N ARG A 18 9.63 -9.38 4.11
CA ARG A 18 9.08 -8.03 4.09
C ARG A 18 8.11 -7.86 5.26
N PRO A 19 8.32 -6.84 6.13
CA PRO A 19 7.48 -6.63 7.31
C PRO A 19 6.10 -6.08 7.02
N ALA A 20 5.84 -5.56 5.81
CA ALA A 20 4.56 -5.04 5.39
C ALA A 20 4.03 -5.78 4.16
N LEU A 21 2.71 -5.90 4.09
CA LEU A 21 1.98 -6.52 2.98
C LEU A 21 0.88 -5.56 2.52
N SER A 22 0.79 -5.34 1.22
CA SER A 22 -0.31 -4.63 0.58
C SER A 22 -1.06 -5.61 -0.31
N ILE A 23 -2.37 -5.73 -0.13
CA ILE A 23 -3.22 -6.64 -0.90
C ILE A 23 -4.28 -5.82 -1.62
N GLU A 24 -4.36 -5.98 -2.93
CA GLU A 24 -5.50 -5.56 -3.72
C GLU A 24 -6.61 -6.59 -3.54
N ILE A 25 -7.56 -6.30 -2.62
CA ILE A 25 -8.55 -7.30 -2.21
C ILE A 25 -9.68 -7.51 -3.23
N THR A 26 -9.78 -6.63 -4.22
CA THR A 26 -10.77 -6.69 -5.30
C THR A 26 -10.33 -5.87 -6.50
N ASN A 27 -10.72 -6.33 -7.69
CA ASN A 27 -10.57 -5.57 -8.93
C ASN A 27 -11.81 -4.72 -9.28
N LYS A 28 -12.81 -4.62 -8.39
CA LYS A 28 -14.04 -3.86 -8.60
C LYS A 28 -14.00 -2.51 -7.89
N CYS A 29 -14.39 -1.47 -8.61
CA CYS A 29 -14.58 -0.13 -8.06
C CYS A 29 -15.83 0.51 -8.68
N PRO A 30 -16.69 1.17 -7.90
CA PRO A 30 -17.83 1.90 -8.44
C PRO A 30 -17.47 3.29 -8.98
N LEU A 31 -16.18 3.67 -8.92
CA LEU A 31 -15.68 4.97 -9.36
C LEU A 31 -14.85 4.85 -10.64
N SER A 32 -14.76 5.96 -11.38
CA SER A 32 -13.92 6.12 -12.58
C SER A 32 -13.03 7.36 -12.41
N CYS A 33 -12.09 7.27 -11.47
CA CYS A 33 -11.19 8.38 -11.15
C CYS A 33 -10.13 8.56 -12.24
N PRO A 34 -9.95 9.77 -12.81
CA PRO A 34 -8.80 10.05 -13.67
C PRO A 34 -7.48 9.76 -12.94
N GLY A 35 -6.48 9.26 -13.66
CA GLY A 35 -5.16 8.98 -13.10
C GLY A 35 -5.14 7.94 -11.97
N CYS A 36 -6.17 7.09 -11.87
CA CYS A 36 -6.18 6.00 -10.90
C CYS A 36 -5.10 4.97 -11.24
N TYR A 37 -4.10 4.83 -10.38
CA TYR A 37 -2.98 3.93 -10.62
C TYR A 37 -3.40 2.46 -10.79
N ALA A 38 -4.44 2.02 -10.06
CA ALA A 38 -4.91 0.64 -10.09
C ALA A 38 -5.55 0.24 -11.45
N TYR A 39 -6.01 1.22 -12.22
CA TYR A 39 -6.66 1.00 -13.52
C TYR A 39 -5.79 1.42 -14.70
N GLN A 40 -4.50 1.69 -14.47
CA GLN A 40 -3.56 1.89 -15.57
C GLN A 40 -3.38 0.58 -16.36
N PRO A 41 -3.24 0.65 -17.70
CA PRO A 41 -3.17 -0.55 -18.55
C PRO A 41 -2.06 -1.54 -18.21
N ASN A 42 -0.96 -1.06 -17.63
CA ASN A 42 0.23 -1.84 -17.28
C ASN A 42 0.42 -2.02 -15.76
N HIS A 43 -0.64 -1.78 -14.96
CA HIS A 43 -0.57 -1.78 -13.50
C HIS A 43 0.03 -3.06 -12.92
N VAL A 44 -0.38 -4.23 -13.41
CA VAL A 44 0.09 -5.53 -12.90
C VAL A 44 0.81 -6.29 -14.01
N SER A 45 2.14 -6.21 -14.06
CA SER A 45 2.97 -6.94 -15.03
C SER A 45 2.52 -6.76 -16.49
N GLY A 46 2.15 -5.54 -16.88
CA GLY A 46 1.69 -5.22 -18.23
C GLY A 46 0.20 -5.43 -18.48
N ASN A 47 -0.58 -5.68 -17.42
CA ASN A 47 -2.03 -5.87 -17.51
C ASN A 47 -2.77 -4.89 -16.58
N PRO A 48 -4.02 -4.48 -16.91
CA PRO A 48 -4.86 -3.73 -15.99
C PRO A 48 -5.38 -4.64 -14.87
N LEU A 49 -5.70 -4.04 -13.71
CA LEU A 49 -6.19 -4.75 -12.54
C LEU A 49 -7.43 -5.62 -12.84
N GLU A 50 -8.34 -5.12 -13.71
CA GLU A 50 -9.57 -5.83 -14.04
C GLU A 50 -9.38 -7.15 -14.77
N SER A 51 -8.22 -7.36 -15.39
CA SER A 51 -7.90 -8.58 -16.12
C SER A 51 -7.55 -9.76 -15.22
N LEU A 52 -7.25 -9.50 -13.94
CA LEU A 52 -6.89 -10.54 -12.99
C LEU A 52 -8.13 -11.18 -12.37
N SER A 53 -8.00 -12.46 -12.05
CA SER A 53 -8.99 -13.18 -11.25
C SER A 53 -9.04 -12.64 -9.83
N GLU A 54 -10.16 -12.82 -9.16
CA GLU A 54 -10.32 -12.46 -7.75
C GLU A 54 -11.08 -13.55 -7.01
N TYR A 55 -10.76 -13.74 -5.74
CA TYR A 55 -11.52 -14.59 -4.83
C TYR A 55 -12.66 -13.81 -4.19
N ARG A 56 -13.69 -14.53 -3.71
CA ARG A 56 -14.89 -13.96 -3.08
C ARG A 56 -15.38 -14.83 -1.93
N GLY A 57 -16.21 -14.24 -1.08
CA GLY A 57 -16.84 -14.95 0.03
C GLY A 57 -15.83 -15.55 1.01
N ASP A 58 -16.13 -16.72 1.53
CA ASP A 58 -15.30 -17.38 2.53
C ASP A 58 -13.93 -17.81 1.98
N GLU A 59 -13.85 -18.17 0.71
CA GLU A 59 -12.60 -18.52 0.06
C GLU A 59 -11.61 -17.34 0.08
N LEU A 60 -12.05 -16.10 -0.17
CA LEU A 60 -11.20 -14.90 -0.06
C LEU A 60 -10.66 -14.77 1.35
N VAL A 61 -11.52 -14.91 2.37
CA VAL A 61 -11.12 -14.77 3.77
C VAL A 61 -10.07 -15.83 4.15
N GLU A 62 -10.32 -17.09 3.82
CA GLU A 62 -9.42 -18.21 4.13
C GLU A 62 -8.06 -18.04 3.46
N ARG A 63 -8.03 -17.69 2.18
CA ARG A 63 -6.79 -17.49 1.42
C ARG A 63 -5.98 -16.32 1.94
N VAL A 64 -6.64 -15.19 2.25
CA VAL A 64 -5.95 -14.02 2.84
C VAL A 64 -5.37 -14.40 4.20
N LEU A 65 -6.12 -15.10 5.08
CA LEU A 65 -5.62 -15.53 6.37
C LEU A 65 -4.43 -16.49 6.22
N ALA A 66 -4.50 -17.46 5.31
CA ALA A 66 -3.39 -18.37 5.01
C ALA A 66 -2.14 -17.60 4.52
N LEU A 67 -2.34 -16.60 3.66
CA LEU A 67 -1.26 -15.72 3.20
C LEU A 67 -0.62 -14.94 4.36
N LEU A 68 -1.43 -14.39 5.27
CA LEU A 68 -0.94 -13.69 6.46
C LEU A 68 -0.15 -14.63 7.39
N ASP A 69 -0.61 -15.85 7.58
CA ASP A 69 0.08 -16.85 8.42
C ASP A 69 1.41 -17.29 7.79
N ALA A 70 1.50 -17.36 6.46
CA ALA A 70 2.73 -17.67 5.73
C ALA A 70 3.74 -16.51 5.75
N LYS A 71 3.27 -15.28 5.45
CA LYS A 71 4.12 -14.08 5.34
C LYS A 71 4.46 -13.46 6.68
N ARG A 72 3.55 -13.55 7.67
CA ARG A 72 3.65 -12.98 9.03
C ARG A 72 3.99 -11.48 9.03
N PRO A 73 3.26 -10.64 8.28
CA PRO A 73 3.52 -9.21 8.23
C PRO A 73 3.22 -8.57 9.58
N GLN A 74 3.81 -7.41 9.85
CA GLN A 74 3.46 -6.55 10.98
C GLN A 74 2.45 -5.48 10.58
N GLY A 75 2.45 -5.09 9.29
CA GLY A 75 1.52 -4.14 8.70
C GLY A 75 0.80 -4.75 7.50
N LEU A 76 -0.48 -4.46 7.36
CA LEU A 76 -1.33 -4.87 6.25
C LEU A 76 -2.04 -3.64 5.68
N PHE A 77 -1.92 -3.46 4.37
CA PHE A 77 -2.70 -2.48 3.62
C PHE A 77 -3.71 -3.22 2.75
N LEU A 78 -4.98 -2.98 2.97
CA LEU A 78 -6.07 -3.50 2.14
C LEU A 78 -6.50 -2.39 1.18
N VAL A 79 -6.18 -2.59 -0.09
CA VAL A 79 -6.38 -1.66 -1.19
C VAL A 79 -7.06 -2.40 -2.36
N GLY A 80 -6.90 -1.92 -3.58
CA GLY A 80 -7.40 -2.52 -4.80
C GLY A 80 -8.31 -1.56 -5.55
N GLY A 81 -9.43 -2.02 -6.09
CA GLY A 81 -10.47 -1.16 -6.60
C GLY A 81 -11.12 -0.37 -5.46
N GLU A 82 -12.23 -0.84 -4.93
CA GLU A 82 -12.85 -0.30 -3.71
C GLU A 82 -13.02 -1.42 -2.69
N PRO A 83 -12.22 -1.49 -1.62
CA PRO A 83 -12.28 -2.58 -0.65
C PRO A 83 -13.66 -2.78 -0.02
N LEU A 84 -14.45 -1.72 0.18
CA LEU A 84 -15.76 -1.83 0.80
C LEU A 84 -16.82 -2.52 -0.08
N VAL A 85 -16.55 -2.82 -1.36
CA VAL A 85 -17.41 -3.73 -2.13
C VAL A 85 -17.31 -5.17 -1.61
N ARG A 86 -16.25 -5.47 -0.82
CA ARG A 86 -16.03 -6.73 -0.08
C ARG A 86 -16.36 -6.62 1.40
N ILE A 87 -17.35 -5.81 1.74
CA ILE A 87 -17.68 -5.50 3.14
C ILE A 87 -18.01 -6.76 3.95
N ARG A 88 -18.67 -7.75 3.35
CA ARG A 88 -19.03 -9.01 4.01
C ARG A 88 -17.79 -9.83 4.38
N GLU A 89 -16.85 -9.91 3.46
CA GLU A 89 -15.56 -10.57 3.66
C GLU A 89 -14.71 -9.81 4.68
N LEU A 90 -14.68 -8.47 4.59
CA LEU A 90 -13.96 -7.63 5.55
C LEU A 90 -14.51 -7.74 6.96
N HIS A 91 -15.82 -7.90 7.16
CA HIS A 91 -16.42 -8.17 8.47
C HIS A 91 -15.87 -9.45 9.12
N LYS A 92 -15.57 -10.49 8.33
CA LYS A 92 -14.97 -11.73 8.82
C LYS A 92 -13.47 -11.61 9.00
N LEU A 93 -12.80 -10.94 8.06
CA LEU A 93 -11.35 -10.84 7.97
C LEU A 93 -10.76 -9.93 9.06
N LEU A 94 -11.28 -8.70 9.23
CA LEU A 94 -10.65 -7.68 10.07
C LEU A 94 -10.55 -8.07 11.56
N PRO A 95 -11.55 -8.70 12.20
CA PRO A 95 -11.40 -9.20 13.57
C PRO A 95 -10.27 -10.24 13.71
N GLU A 96 -10.13 -11.11 12.71
CA GLU A 96 -9.08 -12.15 12.67
C GLU A 96 -7.68 -11.53 12.56
N VAL A 97 -7.54 -10.52 11.70
CA VAL A 97 -6.29 -9.76 11.53
C VAL A 97 -5.93 -9.00 12.81
N SER A 98 -6.93 -8.36 13.44
CA SER A 98 -6.76 -7.64 14.71
C SER A 98 -6.30 -8.58 15.83
N ARG A 99 -6.85 -9.82 15.93
CA ARG A 99 -6.41 -10.84 16.89
C ARG A 99 -4.95 -11.28 16.68
N ARG A 100 -4.48 -11.28 15.43
CA ARG A 100 -3.08 -11.56 15.09
C ARG A 100 -2.13 -10.42 15.46
N GLY A 101 -2.67 -9.28 15.88
CA GLY A 101 -1.89 -8.08 16.24
C GLY A 101 -1.22 -7.40 15.05
N ILE A 102 -1.75 -7.60 13.84
CA ILE A 102 -1.29 -6.95 12.61
C ILE A 102 -1.92 -5.55 12.55
N GLU A 103 -1.08 -4.53 12.38
CA GLU A 103 -1.57 -3.16 12.12
C GLU A 103 -2.13 -3.10 10.71
N THR A 104 -3.39 -2.69 10.59
CA THR A 104 -4.11 -2.79 9.32
C THR A 104 -4.64 -1.43 8.90
N GLU A 105 -4.44 -1.08 7.64
CA GLU A 105 -5.07 0.06 6.99
C GLU A 105 -6.03 -0.45 5.90
N VAL A 106 -7.29 0.00 5.94
CA VAL A 106 -8.25 -0.16 4.85
C VAL A 106 -8.37 1.17 4.15
N VAL A 107 -7.96 1.24 2.88
CA VAL A 107 -8.02 2.49 2.09
C VAL A 107 -9.24 2.44 1.18
N THR A 108 -10.18 3.33 1.40
CA THR A 108 -11.48 3.36 0.72
C THR A 108 -11.79 4.73 0.15
N SER A 109 -12.65 4.78 -0.86
CA SER A 109 -13.24 6.02 -1.35
C SER A 109 -14.34 6.58 -0.41
N GLY A 110 -14.83 5.77 0.53
CA GLY A 110 -15.90 6.17 1.45
C GLY A 110 -17.30 6.23 0.83
N VAL A 111 -17.49 5.77 -0.42
CA VAL A 111 -18.82 5.76 -1.08
C VAL A 111 -19.75 4.67 -0.56
N VAL A 112 -19.23 3.73 0.21
CA VAL A 112 -19.97 2.72 0.96
C VAL A 112 -19.88 3.07 2.44
N GLN A 113 -20.97 2.86 3.20
CA GLN A 113 -21.00 3.16 4.61
C GLN A 113 -19.93 2.34 5.37
N ILE A 114 -19.17 3.02 6.21
CA ILE A 114 -18.14 2.41 7.04
C ILE A 114 -18.81 1.87 8.31
N PRO A 115 -18.63 0.57 8.65
CA PRO A 115 -19.20 0.03 9.87
C PRO A 115 -18.56 0.63 11.11
N SER A 116 -19.35 1.24 11.98
CA SER A 116 -18.85 1.91 13.20
C SER A 116 -18.20 0.94 14.20
N GLU A 117 -18.62 -0.32 14.21
CA GLU A 117 -18.03 -1.37 15.04
C GLU A 117 -16.55 -1.65 14.72
N TRP A 118 -16.11 -1.38 13.50
CA TRP A 118 -14.69 -1.51 13.13
C TRP A 118 -13.79 -0.57 13.93
N MET A 119 -14.35 0.53 14.42
CA MET A 119 -13.60 1.50 15.24
C MET A 119 -13.14 0.92 16.60
N ARG A 120 -13.65 -0.25 17.00
CA ARG A 120 -13.24 -0.98 18.21
C ARG A 120 -12.11 -1.98 17.95
N LEU A 121 -11.81 -2.28 16.68
CA LEU A 121 -10.75 -3.23 16.34
C LEU A 121 -9.37 -2.59 16.61
N LYS A 122 -8.56 -3.29 17.40
CA LYS A 122 -7.20 -2.84 17.72
C LYS A 122 -6.32 -2.90 16.48
N GLY A 123 -5.55 -1.85 16.23
CA GLY A 123 -4.62 -1.80 15.13
C GLY A 123 -5.27 -1.52 13.76
N LEU A 124 -6.60 -1.32 13.70
CA LEU A 124 -7.26 -0.93 12.45
C LEU A 124 -7.33 0.59 12.31
N VAL A 125 -6.97 1.06 11.13
CA VAL A 125 -7.16 2.43 10.65
C VAL A 125 -7.94 2.36 9.34
N VAL A 126 -9.06 3.09 9.27
CA VAL A 126 -9.76 3.30 8.00
C VAL A 126 -9.30 4.63 7.43
N VAL A 127 -8.83 4.61 6.20
CA VAL A 127 -8.32 5.77 5.46
C VAL A 127 -9.29 6.07 4.33
N VAL A 128 -9.90 7.25 4.37
CA VAL A 128 -10.84 7.70 3.35
C VAL A 128 -10.13 8.65 2.38
N SER A 129 -10.21 8.34 1.11
CA SER A 129 -9.57 9.11 0.05
C SER A 129 -10.45 10.29 -0.35
N ILE A 130 -9.98 11.50 -0.10
CA ILE A 130 -10.68 12.77 -0.38
C ILE A 130 -9.70 13.71 -1.09
N ASP A 131 -9.97 14.03 -2.35
CA ASP A 131 -9.06 14.82 -3.19
C ASP A 131 -9.63 16.21 -3.48
N GLY A 132 -9.72 17.04 -2.45
CA GLY A 132 -10.25 18.40 -2.49
C GLY A 132 -11.56 18.57 -1.74
N LEU A 133 -12.08 19.79 -1.75
CA LEU A 133 -13.45 20.11 -1.33
C LEU A 133 -14.40 19.97 -2.53
N GLN A 134 -15.69 20.17 -2.32
CA GLN A 134 -16.68 20.23 -3.41
C GLN A 134 -16.52 21.56 -4.16
N PRO A 135 -16.61 21.59 -5.51
CA PRO A 135 -16.96 20.49 -6.43
C PRO A 135 -15.75 19.69 -6.95
N GLU A 136 -14.52 20.02 -6.58
CA GLU A 136 -13.29 19.44 -7.12
C GLU A 136 -13.20 17.94 -6.84
N HIS A 137 -13.54 17.53 -5.61
CA HIS A 137 -13.56 16.12 -5.24
C HIS A 137 -14.51 15.32 -6.14
N ASP A 138 -15.73 15.82 -6.35
CA ASP A 138 -16.75 15.10 -7.11
C ASP A 138 -16.38 14.99 -8.60
N ARG A 139 -15.65 15.97 -9.15
CA ARG A 139 -15.12 15.90 -10.53
C ARG A 139 -14.04 14.82 -10.65
N ARG A 140 -13.16 14.72 -9.65
CA ARG A 140 -12.04 13.78 -9.70
C ARG A 140 -12.46 12.37 -9.34
N ARG A 141 -13.42 12.19 -8.44
CA ARG A 141 -13.87 10.87 -7.96
C ARG A 141 -15.30 10.57 -8.38
N ALA A 142 -15.56 10.73 -9.69
CA ALA A 142 -16.87 10.45 -10.27
C ALA A 142 -17.17 8.93 -10.31
N PRO A 143 -18.40 8.51 -10.03
CA PRO A 143 -19.56 9.25 -9.60
C PRO A 143 -19.65 9.43 -8.06
N ALA A 144 -18.53 9.57 -7.35
CA ALA A 144 -18.55 9.82 -5.90
C ALA A 144 -19.25 11.14 -5.62
N THR A 145 -20.02 11.19 -4.56
CA THR A 145 -20.61 12.43 -4.08
C THR A 145 -20.04 12.76 -2.72
N TYR A 146 -19.52 13.95 -2.57
CA TYR A 146 -18.93 14.45 -1.36
C TYR A 146 -19.86 14.33 -0.15
N GLU A 147 -21.14 14.74 -0.32
CA GLU A 147 -22.19 14.63 0.69
C GLU A 147 -22.42 13.18 1.14
N ARG A 148 -22.38 12.25 0.21
CA ARG A 148 -22.53 10.81 0.54
C ARG A 148 -21.40 10.34 1.42
N ILE A 149 -20.16 10.76 1.15
CA ILE A 149 -19.00 10.40 1.94
C ILE A 149 -19.12 10.98 3.34
N LEU A 150 -19.53 12.26 3.48
CA LEU A 150 -19.77 12.88 4.76
C LEU A 150 -20.73 12.06 5.62
N LYS A 151 -21.84 11.58 5.03
CA LYS A 151 -22.80 10.70 5.69
C LYS A 151 -22.22 9.35 6.06
N ASN A 152 -21.42 8.74 5.17
CA ASN A 152 -20.88 7.40 5.36
C ASN A 152 -19.80 7.31 6.44
N ILE A 153 -19.18 8.43 6.82
CA ILE A 153 -18.18 8.50 7.90
C ILE A 153 -18.76 8.91 9.24
N GLU A 154 -20.06 9.28 9.32
CA GLU A 154 -20.71 9.66 10.57
C GLU A 154 -20.56 8.59 11.65
N GLY A 155 -20.18 9.00 12.85
CA GLY A 155 -19.96 8.10 13.99
C GLY A 155 -18.67 7.29 13.92
N CYS A 156 -17.90 7.41 12.84
CA CYS A 156 -16.61 6.73 12.68
C CYS A 156 -15.43 7.59 13.18
N ARG A 157 -14.26 6.98 13.21
CA ARG A 157 -12.97 7.65 13.45
C ARG A 157 -12.02 7.26 12.32
N VAL A 158 -11.94 8.13 11.32
CA VAL A 158 -11.20 7.86 10.09
C VAL A 158 -9.97 8.74 9.94
N HIS A 159 -9.04 8.33 9.12
CA HIS A 159 -8.01 9.20 8.55
C HIS A 159 -8.44 9.63 7.16
N ILE A 160 -8.08 10.86 6.78
CA ILE A 160 -8.25 11.36 5.42
C ILE A 160 -6.92 11.22 4.69
N HIS A 161 -6.98 10.79 3.45
CA HIS A 161 -5.86 10.83 2.52
C HIS A 161 -6.25 11.69 1.33
N CYS A 162 -5.44 12.71 1.05
CA CYS A 162 -5.61 13.60 -0.10
C CYS A 162 -4.43 13.46 -1.05
N THR A 163 -4.71 13.29 -2.34
CA THR A 163 -3.70 13.41 -3.39
C THR A 163 -3.77 14.81 -3.97
N ILE A 164 -2.74 15.61 -3.73
CA ILE A 164 -2.61 16.96 -4.30
C ILE A 164 -2.17 16.83 -5.76
N THR A 165 -2.96 17.39 -6.64
CA THR A 165 -2.73 17.46 -8.10
C THR A 165 -2.44 18.88 -8.53
N SER A 166 -2.04 19.06 -9.80
CA SER A 166 -1.85 20.39 -10.38
C SER A 166 -3.11 21.25 -10.33
N HIS A 167 -4.30 20.63 -10.37
CA HIS A 167 -5.57 21.35 -10.28
C HIS A 167 -5.75 22.00 -8.90
N MET A 168 -5.45 21.27 -7.83
CA MET A 168 -5.49 21.80 -6.47
C MET A 168 -4.39 22.82 -6.21
N ALA A 169 -3.23 22.64 -6.84
CA ALA A 169 -2.08 23.55 -6.69
C ALA A 169 -2.23 24.89 -7.43
N LYS A 170 -3.26 25.07 -8.27
CA LYS A 170 -3.52 26.34 -8.96
C LYS A 170 -3.99 27.46 -8.03
N ASP A 171 -4.69 27.09 -6.96
CA ASP A 171 -5.16 28.02 -5.94
C ASP A 171 -4.42 27.72 -4.63
N SER A 172 -3.57 28.63 -4.20
CA SER A 172 -2.76 28.52 -2.98
C SER A 172 -3.61 28.40 -1.71
N SER A 173 -4.87 28.86 -1.73
CA SER A 173 -5.77 28.74 -0.59
C SER A 173 -6.45 27.36 -0.47
N SER A 174 -6.45 26.56 -1.54
CA SER A 174 -7.19 25.29 -1.61
C SER A 174 -6.71 24.28 -0.55
N ILE A 175 -5.39 24.21 -0.30
CA ILE A 175 -4.80 23.30 0.69
C ILE A 175 -5.20 23.71 2.10
N ASP A 176 -5.10 25.00 2.42
CA ASP A 176 -5.48 25.54 3.73
C ASP A 176 -6.98 25.34 4.01
N GLN A 177 -7.84 25.66 3.05
CA GLN A 177 -9.29 25.44 3.15
C GLN A 177 -9.62 23.96 3.36
N PHE A 178 -8.98 23.08 2.61
CA PHE A 178 -9.13 21.62 2.77
C PHE A 178 -8.74 21.17 4.17
N LEU A 179 -7.57 21.57 4.66
CA LEU A 179 -7.08 21.21 5.98
C LEU A 179 -7.95 21.79 7.09
N SER A 180 -8.40 23.03 6.94
CA SER A 180 -9.32 23.70 7.88
C SER A 180 -10.63 22.94 8.01
N PHE A 181 -11.27 22.62 6.89
CA PHE A 181 -12.54 21.89 6.85
C PHE A 181 -12.42 20.51 7.52
N TRP A 182 -11.44 19.72 7.09
CA TRP A 182 -11.30 18.35 7.56
C TRP A 182 -10.73 18.25 8.97
N SER A 183 -9.90 19.22 9.41
CA SER A 183 -9.40 19.28 10.78
C SER A 183 -10.49 19.63 11.79
N ALA A 184 -11.50 20.40 11.39
CA ALA A 184 -12.62 20.76 12.25
C ALA A 184 -13.56 19.57 12.54
N ARG A 185 -13.56 18.54 11.70
CA ARG A 185 -14.50 17.41 11.83
C ARG A 185 -14.06 16.42 12.91
N ARG A 186 -15.01 16.05 13.78
CA ARG A 186 -14.78 15.12 14.90
C ARG A 186 -14.46 13.69 14.45
N GLU A 187 -14.96 13.28 13.29
CA GLU A 187 -14.75 11.96 12.68
C GLU A 187 -13.29 11.79 12.25
N VAL A 188 -12.60 12.87 11.91
CA VAL A 188 -11.23 12.84 11.39
C VAL A 188 -10.22 12.80 12.53
N LYS A 189 -9.35 11.80 12.53
CA LYS A 189 -8.25 11.58 13.48
C LYS A 189 -6.87 11.90 12.95
N GLY A 190 -6.76 12.02 11.66
CA GLY A 190 -5.52 12.39 10.99
C GLY A 190 -5.75 12.66 9.50
N ILE A 191 -4.95 13.55 8.97
CA ILE A 191 -4.95 13.89 7.55
C ILE A 191 -3.55 13.55 7.03
N ARG A 192 -3.50 12.85 5.90
CA ARG A 192 -2.27 12.53 5.17
C ARG A 192 -2.39 13.09 3.77
N VAL A 193 -1.31 13.60 3.23
CA VAL A 193 -1.28 14.13 1.87
C VAL A 193 -0.28 13.34 1.05
N SER A 194 -0.63 13.09 -0.20
CA SER A 194 0.30 12.65 -1.25
C SER A 194 0.37 13.74 -2.31
N LEU A 195 1.48 13.83 -3.01
CA LEU A 195 1.53 14.52 -4.29
C LEU A 195 1.28 13.50 -5.40
N TYR A 196 0.63 13.93 -6.48
CA TYR A 196 0.40 13.04 -7.61
C TYR A 196 1.72 12.47 -8.11
N THR A 197 1.77 11.16 -8.30
CA THR A 197 2.93 10.44 -8.81
C THR A 197 2.58 9.90 -10.19
N PRO A 198 3.15 10.45 -11.27
CA PRO A 198 2.87 9.98 -12.63
C PRO A 198 3.54 8.65 -12.94
N GLN A 199 3.08 7.99 -14.00
CA GLN A 199 3.84 6.93 -14.68
C GLN A 199 4.86 7.57 -15.62
N VAL A 200 5.93 6.86 -15.95
CA VAL A 200 6.92 7.32 -16.94
C VAL A 200 6.24 7.52 -18.29
N GLY A 201 6.39 8.71 -18.87
CA GLY A 201 5.78 9.07 -20.14
C GLY A 201 4.28 9.41 -20.08
N GLU A 202 3.70 9.49 -18.89
CA GLU A 202 2.30 9.92 -18.70
C GLU A 202 2.13 11.42 -19.06
N SER A 203 1.05 11.75 -19.76
CA SER A 203 0.65 13.11 -20.11
C SER A 203 -0.70 13.47 -19.46
N SER A 204 -0.76 13.48 -18.13
CA SER A 204 -1.96 13.84 -17.37
C SER A 204 -1.94 15.31 -16.97
N SER A 205 -3.10 15.97 -17.03
CA SER A 205 -3.28 17.34 -16.51
C SER A 205 -3.22 17.40 -14.97
N GLU A 206 -3.14 16.26 -14.28
CA GLU A 206 -3.00 16.18 -12.83
C GLU A 206 -1.55 16.28 -12.35
N ILE A 207 -0.58 16.12 -13.26
CA ILE A 207 0.85 16.14 -12.94
C ILE A 207 1.24 17.56 -12.46
N LEU A 208 1.91 17.61 -11.33
CA LEU A 208 2.52 18.84 -10.82
C LEU A 208 3.79 19.14 -11.61
N ASN A 209 3.88 20.32 -12.20
CA ASN A 209 5.16 20.79 -12.72
C ASN A 209 6.15 21.11 -11.56
N PRO A 210 7.45 21.26 -11.82
CA PRO A 210 8.45 21.48 -10.76
C PRO A 210 8.14 22.69 -9.86
N GLU A 211 7.65 23.80 -10.43
CA GLU A 211 7.30 25.01 -9.67
C GLU A 211 6.08 24.77 -8.77
N GLN A 212 5.04 24.13 -9.29
CA GLN A 212 3.86 23.75 -8.51
C GLN A 212 4.24 22.81 -7.37
N ARG A 213 5.08 21.80 -7.64
CA ARG A 213 5.54 20.87 -6.61
C ARG A 213 6.30 21.59 -5.50
N ALA A 214 7.24 22.47 -5.86
CA ALA A 214 8.00 23.26 -4.89
C ALA A 214 7.09 24.19 -4.07
N SER A 215 6.12 24.85 -4.72
CA SER A 215 5.14 25.70 -4.07
C SER A 215 4.28 24.92 -3.07
N VAL A 216 3.74 23.77 -3.47
CA VAL A 216 2.93 22.90 -2.59
C VAL A 216 3.75 22.44 -1.36
N VAL A 217 4.98 21.99 -1.56
CA VAL A 217 5.82 21.53 -0.44
C VAL A 217 6.18 22.68 0.49
N SER A 218 6.46 23.88 -0.05
CA SER A 218 6.70 25.09 0.75
C SER A 218 5.45 25.46 1.56
N GLU A 219 4.26 25.41 0.95
CA GLU A 219 3.00 25.69 1.63
C GLU A 219 2.72 24.66 2.74
N LEU A 220 2.87 23.38 2.48
CA LEU A 220 2.74 22.31 3.48
C LEU A 220 3.71 22.49 4.65
N SER A 221 4.95 22.92 4.37
CA SER A 221 5.93 23.25 5.42
C SER A 221 5.48 24.43 6.28
N ARG A 222 4.94 25.48 5.63
CA ARG A 222 4.48 26.70 6.31
C ARG A 222 3.28 26.45 7.22
N ILE A 223 2.29 25.65 6.74
CA ILE A 223 1.02 25.45 7.47
C ILE A 223 1.01 24.17 8.31
N GLY A 224 2.01 23.30 8.16
CA GLY A 224 2.01 21.96 8.78
C GLY A 224 1.84 21.97 10.29
N THR A 225 2.38 22.97 10.98
CA THR A 225 2.27 23.11 12.44
C THR A 225 0.92 23.68 12.90
N ALA A 226 0.14 24.31 12.01
CA ALA A 226 -1.15 24.92 12.34
C ALA A 226 -2.28 23.85 12.47
N PHE A 227 -2.08 22.66 11.93
CA PHE A 227 -3.10 21.60 11.89
C PHE A 227 -2.64 20.35 12.62
N GLU A 228 -3.06 20.17 13.88
CA GLU A 228 -2.68 19.01 14.72
C GLU A 228 -3.04 17.64 14.07
N LYS A 229 -4.07 17.63 13.22
CA LYS A 229 -4.49 16.40 12.54
C LYS A 229 -3.67 16.10 11.30
N LEU A 230 -2.92 17.06 10.75
CA LEU A 230 -2.03 16.80 9.63
C LEU A 230 -0.83 15.95 10.09
N ARG A 231 -0.68 14.79 9.48
CA ARG A 231 0.41 13.85 9.77
C ARG A 231 1.61 14.15 8.86
N LEU A 232 2.30 15.21 9.18
CA LEU A 232 3.44 15.73 8.43
C LEU A 232 4.56 16.09 9.40
N SER A 233 5.78 15.75 9.06
CA SER A 233 7.00 16.13 9.81
C SER A 233 7.99 16.81 8.88
N ASP A 234 8.98 17.52 9.45
CA ASP A 234 10.05 18.15 8.67
C ASP A 234 10.84 17.14 7.83
N ASP A 235 11.05 15.93 8.36
CA ASP A 235 11.67 14.84 7.60
C ASP A 235 10.79 14.40 6.41
N MET A 236 9.46 14.44 6.53
CA MET A 236 8.57 14.19 5.39
C MET A 236 8.61 15.32 4.36
N ILE A 237 8.70 16.58 4.80
CA ILE A 237 8.92 17.71 3.89
C ILE A 237 10.21 17.50 3.11
N THR A 238 11.29 17.17 3.81
CA THR A 238 12.59 16.84 3.20
C THR A 238 12.48 15.70 2.19
N ALA A 239 11.69 14.65 2.51
CA ALA A 239 11.47 13.52 1.64
C ALA A 239 10.62 13.86 0.40
N TYR A 240 9.65 14.78 0.50
CA TYR A 240 8.93 15.30 -0.67
C TYR A 240 9.83 16.08 -1.63
N MET A 241 10.81 16.82 -1.09
CA MET A 241 11.79 17.55 -1.89
C MET A 241 12.82 16.64 -2.56
N ASN A 242 13.12 15.49 -1.93
CA ASN A 242 14.16 14.56 -2.36
C ASN A 242 13.57 13.13 -2.49
N PRO A 243 12.67 12.89 -3.44
CA PRO A 243 12.13 11.56 -3.66
C PRO A 243 13.20 10.58 -4.15
N PRO A 244 13.01 9.26 -4.00
CA PRO A 244 13.97 8.29 -4.49
C PRO A 244 14.01 8.29 -6.02
N GLU A 245 15.19 8.20 -6.63
CA GLU A 245 15.35 8.18 -8.10
C GLU A 245 14.80 6.90 -8.73
N ASN A 246 14.76 5.81 -7.97
CA ASN A 246 14.33 4.50 -8.45
C ASN A 246 13.82 3.62 -7.31
N PRO A 247 13.09 2.51 -7.62
CA PRO A 247 12.54 1.62 -6.60
C PRO A 247 13.58 0.97 -5.69
N GLY A 248 14.82 0.84 -6.15
CA GLY A 248 15.93 0.28 -5.38
C GLY A 248 16.32 1.16 -4.18
N GLN A 249 16.15 2.47 -4.30
CA GLN A 249 16.40 3.44 -3.22
C GLN A 249 15.16 3.62 -2.32
N CYS A 250 13.97 3.24 -2.76
CA CYS A 250 12.73 3.43 -2.02
C CYS A 250 12.59 2.42 -0.87
N ILE A 251 12.61 2.89 0.37
CA ILE A 251 12.45 2.03 1.55
C ILE A 251 11.08 1.33 1.51
N PHE A 252 9.99 2.04 1.17
CA PHE A 252 8.65 1.46 1.07
C PHE A 252 8.61 0.28 0.10
N ALA A 253 9.14 0.45 -1.12
CA ALA A 253 9.17 -0.62 -2.13
C ALA A 253 9.99 -1.85 -1.68
N ARG A 254 10.91 -1.67 -0.75
CA ARG A 254 11.77 -2.75 -0.23
C ARG A 254 11.17 -3.46 0.98
N VAL A 255 10.39 -2.78 1.82
CA VAL A 255 9.78 -3.37 3.03
C VAL A 255 8.35 -3.87 2.81
N THR A 256 7.68 -3.43 1.74
CA THR A 256 6.30 -3.81 1.45
C THR A 256 6.25 -4.80 0.30
N GLU A 257 5.55 -5.89 0.48
CA GLU A 257 5.19 -6.81 -0.60
C GLU A 257 3.79 -6.45 -1.07
N CYS A 258 3.65 -6.11 -2.36
CA CYS A 258 2.37 -5.76 -2.95
C CYS A 258 1.87 -6.92 -3.79
N ILE A 259 0.67 -7.40 -3.51
CA ILE A 259 0.05 -8.59 -4.14
C ILE A 259 -1.30 -8.19 -4.69
N SER A 260 -1.60 -8.66 -5.89
CA SER A 260 -2.84 -8.36 -6.57
C SER A 260 -4.00 -9.28 -6.17
N THR A 261 -5.13 -9.15 -6.84
CA THR A 261 -6.44 -9.74 -6.47
C THR A 261 -6.49 -11.27 -6.51
N ASP A 262 -5.59 -11.89 -7.27
CA ASP A 262 -5.40 -13.35 -7.31
C ASP A 262 -4.59 -13.90 -6.13
N LEU A 263 -4.11 -13.03 -5.23
CA LEU A 263 -3.28 -13.34 -4.06
C LEU A 263 -1.93 -14.01 -4.39
N GLU A 264 -1.50 -13.97 -5.63
CA GLU A 264 -0.27 -14.59 -6.13
C GLU A 264 0.60 -13.61 -6.91
N THR A 265 0.01 -12.84 -7.82
CA THR A 265 0.73 -11.91 -8.69
C THR A 265 1.25 -10.70 -7.91
N LEU A 266 2.54 -10.43 -8.05
CA LEU A 266 3.15 -9.26 -7.42
C LEU A 266 2.85 -7.99 -8.22
N VAL A 267 2.45 -6.95 -7.51
CA VAL A 267 2.36 -5.58 -8.04
C VAL A 267 3.74 -4.93 -7.90
N LEU A 268 4.41 -4.70 -9.00
CA LEU A 268 5.78 -4.18 -9.04
C LEU A 268 5.81 -2.82 -9.74
N PRO A 269 6.76 -1.95 -9.36
CA PRO A 269 7.80 -2.11 -8.33
C PRO A 269 7.31 -1.84 -6.91
N CYS A 270 6.13 -1.25 -6.76
CA CYS A 270 5.46 -0.93 -5.49
C CYS A 270 3.93 -0.94 -5.71
N GLN A 271 3.14 -0.50 -4.74
CA GLN A 271 1.68 -0.47 -4.84
C GLN A 271 1.11 0.34 -6.02
N LEU A 272 1.89 1.24 -6.62
CA LEU A 272 1.44 2.00 -7.78
C LEU A 272 1.45 1.16 -9.06
N GLY A 273 2.18 0.05 -9.08
CA GLY A 273 2.30 -0.80 -10.27
C GLY A 273 2.97 -0.11 -11.45
N GLY A 274 3.02 -0.77 -12.60
CA GLY A 274 3.53 -0.19 -13.85
C GLY A 274 4.97 0.34 -13.76
N GLU A 275 5.17 1.54 -14.27
CA GLU A 275 6.46 2.24 -14.28
C GLU A 275 6.33 3.63 -13.63
N PRO A 276 6.13 3.73 -12.29
CA PRO A 276 5.98 5.02 -11.64
C PRO A 276 7.26 5.84 -11.76
N ASP A 277 7.11 7.12 -12.08
CA ASP A 277 8.23 8.06 -12.07
C ASP A 277 8.65 8.35 -10.63
N CYS A 278 9.64 7.58 -10.16
CA CYS A 278 10.12 7.68 -8.80
C CYS A 278 10.72 9.07 -8.49
N SER A 279 11.27 9.78 -9.48
CA SER A 279 11.84 11.12 -9.31
C SER A 279 10.76 12.17 -8.98
N GLN A 280 9.50 11.87 -9.33
CA GLN A 280 8.33 12.67 -9.00
C GLN A 280 7.46 12.02 -7.92
N CYS A 281 7.94 10.98 -7.24
CA CYS A 281 7.15 10.27 -6.24
C CYS A 281 6.67 11.21 -5.13
N GLY A 282 5.37 11.21 -4.90
CA GLY A 282 4.69 11.92 -3.82
C GLY A 282 3.86 11.00 -2.93
N CYS A 283 3.99 9.68 -3.08
CA CYS A 283 3.24 8.72 -2.28
C CYS A 283 3.56 8.86 -0.80
N VAL A 284 2.57 9.17 0.03
CA VAL A 284 2.74 9.41 1.48
C VAL A 284 3.36 8.20 2.20
N ALA A 285 3.09 6.98 1.75
CA ALA A 285 3.70 5.79 2.34
C ALA A 285 5.20 5.71 2.04
N ALA A 286 5.62 6.03 0.81
CA ALA A 286 7.02 6.12 0.44
C ALA A 286 7.72 7.27 1.17
N VAL A 287 7.11 8.45 1.19
CA VAL A 287 7.62 9.66 1.88
C VAL A 287 7.76 9.41 3.38
N GLY A 288 6.76 8.80 4.04
CA GLY A 288 6.83 8.45 5.45
C GLY A 288 7.95 7.47 5.79
N MET A 289 8.18 6.47 4.93
CA MET A 289 9.30 5.52 5.12
C MET A 289 10.65 6.18 4.84
N GLN A 290 10.74 7.08 3.87
CA GLN A 290 11.95 7.86 3.60
C GLN A 290 12.29 8.78 4.78
N ALA A 291 11.28 9.43 5.38
CA ALA A 291 11.45 10.24 6.59
C ALA A 291 12.02 9.42 7.76
N VAL A 292 11.52 8.17 7.96
CA VAL A 292 12.13 7.23 8.92
C VAL A 292 13.58 6.95 8.59
N GLY A 293 13.92 6.86 7.31
CA GLY A 293 15.29 6.66 6.84
C GLY A 293 16.23 7.83 7.15
N LEU A 294 15.71 9.06 7.22
CA LEU A 294 16.47 10.26 7.54
C LEU A 294 16.81 10.36 9.04
N PHE A 295 16.03 9.69 9.90
CA PHE A 295 16.31 9.69 11.34
C PHE A 295 17.73 9.19 11.63
N ARG A 296 18.45 9.90 12.52
CA ARG A 296 19.82 9.58 12.87
C ARG A 296 19.89 8.82 14.20
N LEU A 297 20.57 7.70 14.17
CA LEU A 297 20.93 6.93 15.37
C LEU A 297 22.05 7.66 16.16
N PRO A 298 22.27 7.28 17.46
CA PRO A 298 23.45 7.70 18.17
C PRO A 298 24.73 7.42 17.34
N GLY A 299 25.60 8.42 17.21
CA GLY A 299 26.75 8.38 16.30
C GLY A 299 26.50 8.96 14.91
N GLY A 300 25.30 9.52 14.65
CA GLY A 300 25.00 10.28 13.44
C GLY A 300 24.67 9.44 12.19
N ILE A 301 24.60 8.11 12.33
CA ILE A 301 24.33 7.19 11.22
C ILE A 301 22.83 7.24 10.86
N PRO A 302 22.45 7.55 9.60
CA PRO A 302 21.05 7.52 9.18
C PRO A 302 20.48 6.09 9.26
N VAL A 303 19.25 5.96 9.74
CA VAL A 303 18.52 4.68 9.76
C VAL A 303 18.42 4.06 8.36
N GLY A 304 18.26 4.89 7.32
CA GLY A 304 18.22 4.46 5.94
C GLY A 304 19.47 3.69 5.50
N THR A 305 20.66 4.12 5.92
CA THR A 305 21.93 3.43 5.63
C THR A 305 21.92 2.02 6.23
N VAL A 306 21.56 1.93 7.51
CA VAL A 306 21.46 0.63 8.21
C VAL A 306 20.37 -0.26 7.58
N PHE A 307 19.26 0.34 7.17
CA PHE A 307 18.19 -0.34 6.47
C PHE A 307 18.66 -0.94 5.13
N HIS A 308 19.34 -0.15 4.29
CA HIS A 308 19.80 -0.63 2.99
C HIS A 308 20.80 -1.78 3.14
N LEU A 309 21.73 -1.70 4.08
CA LEU A 309 22.66 -2.78 4.39
C LEU A 309 21.95 -4.04 4.87
N SER A 310 20.99 -3.89 5.81
CA SER A 310 20.18 -5.00 6.33
C SER A 310 19.34 -5.67 5.23
N ASN A 311 18.75 -4.87 4.34
CA ASN A 311 17.97 -5.39 3.23
C ASN A 311 18.85 -6.11 2.18
N TRP A 312 20.06 -5.62 1.93
CA TRP A 312 21.04 -6.33 1.11
C TRP A 312 21.37 -7.70 1.69
N THR A 313 21.71 -7.76 2.99
CA THR A 313 21.95 -9.01 3.71
C THR A 313 20.75 -9.95 3.62
N GLY A 314 19.54 -9.44 3.90
CA GLY A 314 18.31 -10.22 3.80
C GLY A 314 18.02 -10.74 2.38
N SER A 315 18.45 -10.01 1.34
CA SER A 315 18.32 -10.47 -0.05
C SER A 315 19.19 -11.69 -0.34
N LEU A 316 20.40 -11.76 0.24
CA LEU A 316 21.28 -12.93 0.15
C LEU A 316 20.67 -14.15 0.86
N VAL A 317 20.12 -13.95 2.07
CA VAL A 317 19.41 -15.01 2.80
C VAL A 317 18.22 -15.55 2.00
N ARG A 318 17.46 -14.67 1.36
CA ARG A 318 16.32 -15.06 0.50
C ARG A 318 16.78 -15.89 -0.70
N LYS A 319 17.82 -15.45 -1.40
CA LYS A 319 18.39 -16.19 -2.54
C LYS A 319 18.87 -17.57 -2.13
N ALA A 320 19.61 -17.68 -1.02
CA ALA A 320 20.06 -18.95 -0.50
C ALA A 320 18.89 -19.90 -0.18
N ARG A 321 17.83 -19.42 0.47
CA ARG A 321 16.65 -20.25 0.76
C ARG A 321 15.96 -20.78 -0.49
N LEU A 322 15.84 -19.95 -1.55
CA LEU A 322 15.24 -20.37 -2.83
C LEU A 322 16.09 -21.47 -3.49
N GLN A 323 17.40 -21.33 -3.49
CA GLN A 323 18.31 -22.35 -4.03
C GLN A 323 18.22 -23.68 -3.26
N PHE A 324 18.18 -23.64 -1.93
CA PHE A 324 18.01 -24.85 -1.11
C PHE A 324 16.63 -25.51 -1.33
N SER A 325 15.58 -24.74 -1.51
CA SER A 325 14.24 -25.28 -1.81
C SER A 325 14.17 -25.95 -3.19
N GLN A 326 14.86 -25.42 -4.19
CA GLN A 326 14.93 -26.03 -5.52
C GLN A 326 15.78 -27.31 -5.53
N ASN A 327 16.89 -27.33 -4.78
CA ASN A 327 17.76 -28.48 -4.68
C ASN A 327 17.20 -29.60 -3.77
N GLY A 328 16.33 -29.27 -2.81
CA GLY A 328 15.66 -30.25 -1.93
C GLY A 328 14.56 -31.08 -2.61
N ASN A 329 14.10 -30.69 -3.79
CA ASN A 329 13.13 -31.45 -4.59
C ASN A 329 13.75 -32.47 -5.54
N PHE A 330 15.08 -32.66 -5.51
CA PHE A 330 15.75 -33.74 -6.24
C PHE A 330 15.70 -35.01 -5.40
N ASN A 331 14.58 -35.77 -5.50
CA ASN A 331 14.46 -37.10 -4.91
C ASN A 331 14.91 -38.15 -5.93
N PRO A 332 16.11 -38.78 -5.75
CA PRO A 332 16.61 -39.79 -6.70
C PRO A 332 16.04 -41.20 -6.45
N ARG A 333 14.80 -41.30 -6.00
CA ARG A 333 14.13 -42.61 -5.79
C ARG A 333 12.93 -42.80 -6.71
N LYS A 334 13.19 -42.91 -8.02
CA LYS A 334 12.30 -43.59 -8.97
C LYS A 334 13.09 -44.11 -10.16
N ASN A 335 13.91 -45.14 -9.91
CA ASN A 335 14.33 -46.04 -10.99
C ASN A 335 14.81 -47.34 -10.34
N SER A 336 13.93 -48.23 -10.01
CA SER A 336 14.13 -49.67 -9.99
C SER A 336 12.81 -50.39 -9.99
N CYS A 337 12.21 -50.50 -11.16
CA CYS A 337 11.26 -51.57 -11.40
C CYS A 337 11.87 -52.43 -12.49
N ARG A 338 12.60 -53.47 -12.06
CA ARG A 338 13.14 -54.53 -12.90
C ARG A 338 11.99 -55.28 -13.55
N SER A 339 12.03 -55.32 -14.87
CA SER A 339 11.41 -56.34 -15.70
C SER A 339 11.71 -57.74 -15.17
N ARG A 340 10.71 -58.50 -14.78
CA ARG A 340 10.78 -59.97 -14.67
C ARG A 340 9.95 -60.49 -15.84
N ASP A 341 10.67 -60.87 -16.87
CA ASP A 341 10.23 -61.86 -17.81
C ASP A 341 9.86 -63.16 -17.08
N LYS A 342 8.68 -63.62 -17.32
CA LYS A 342 8.32 -65.04 -17.17
C LYS A 342 7.66 -65.51 -18.44
N THR A 343 8.48 -66.11 -19.28
CA THR A 343 8.13 -67.12 -20.27
C THR A 343 7.46 -68.30 -19.55
N LEU A 344 6.36 -68.78 -20.09
CA LEU A 344 5.76 -70.13 -20.04
C LEU A 344 4.59 -70.00 -21.05
N GLY A 345 4.55 -70.66 -22.15
CA GLY A 345 4.76 -72.06 -22.41
C GLY A 345 3.42 -72.65 -22.83
N SER A 346 3.22 -72.77 -24.13
CA SER A 346 2.44 -73.67 -24.95
C SER A 346 1.32 -74.53 -24.26
N SER A 347 0.25 -74.61 -24.90
CA SER A 347 -0.47 -75.82 -25.40
C SER A 347 -1.98 -75.66 -25.38
N ASN A 348 -2.53 -75.84 -26.46
CA ASN A 348 -3.71 -76.31 -27.14
C ASN A 348 -4.58 -75.26 -27.72
#